data_b5f02ea25cfece1b4798793a79ba709f
#
_entry.id   b5f02ea25cfece1b4798793a79ba709f
#
_cell.length_a   1.000
_cell.length_b   1.000
_cell.length_c   1.000
_cell.angle_alpha   90.00
_cell.angle_beta   90.00
_cell.angle_gamma   90.00
#
_symmetry.space_group_name_H-M   'P 1'
#
loop_
_entity.id
_entity.type
_entity.pdbx_description
1 polymer ?
#
loop_
_entity_poly.entity_id
_entity_poly.type
_entity_poly.pdbx_seq_one_letter_code
_entity_poly.pdbx_strand_id
1 'polypeptide(L)'
;MVHYFSSNFTLGILGGGQLGKMLLYETRKFDIKTSVLDPSKNAPCKIACDTFEVGDLMDFETVYNFGKKVDVLTFEIEHVNIDALELLEKEGVTVYPSSNTLRNINDKITQKKFYQTHQIPTSAFQIFNSKDELIVAINKYEIRYPFVWKQSTGCYDGMGVCIVRNKEDLANVKDTPCIAEKLIPFVNELAVIVSRNPNGEVASYPVVEMEFHPEANQVEYVICPARIENNITERAKKIAEKVSNSFEHVGLLAVELFQTEEGEILVNEVAPRPHNSGHFSIEGSLTNQFEQHIRAILNLPLGNTKSKIAAIMVNLVGEEGYTGDAYYKNLEQILNLDGVTPHIYGKKQTRPYRKMGHVTIVNNDISKARKIAEVVKNTIKVINR
;
A
#
# COMPACT_ATOMS: atom_id res chain seq x y z
N MET A 1 -31.66 5.91 2.88
CA MET A 1 -30.55 6.43 2.07
C MET A 1 -29.60 7.12 3.03
N VAL A 2 -28.36 6.66 3.12
CA VAL A 2 -27.36 7.28 4.00
C VAL A 2 -26.97 8.63 3.42
N HIS A 3 -27.03 9.69 4.22
CA HIS A 3 -26.65 11.04 3.80
C HIS A 3 -25.23 11.33 4.28
N TYR A 4 -24.24 11.04 3.46
CA TYR A 4 -22.80 11.15 3.78
C TYR A 4 -22.35 12.57 4.19
N PHE A 5 -23.07 13.60 3.73
CA PHE A 5 -22.81 15.01 4.04
C PHE A 5 -23.79 15.53 5.11
N SER A 6 -24.01 14.76 6.16
CA SER A 6 -24.85 15.14 7.28
C SER A 6 -24.07 15.07 8.58
N SER A 7 -24.43 15.92 9.55
CA SER A 7 -23.81 15.97 10.88
C SER A 7 -23.95 14.66 11.68
N ASN A 8 -24.83 13.76 11.24
CA ASN A 8 -25.07 12.47 11.88
C ASN A 8 -24.25 11.33 11.27
N PHE A 9 -23.60 11.55 10.12
CA PHE A 9 -22.76 10.53 9.47
C PHE A 9 -21.36 10.48 10.12
N THR A 10 -20.86 9.28 10.35
CA THR A 10 -19.51 9.05 10.89
C THR A 10 -18.79 7.99 10.09
N LEU A 11 -17.61 8.34 9.58
CA LEU A 11 -16.66 7.40 8.94
C LEU A 11 -15.70 6.84 9.99
N GLY A 12 -15.67 5.51 10.16
CA GLY A 12 -14.71 4.80 10.99
C GLY A 12 -13.46 4.43 10.20
N ILE A 13 -12.28 4.56 10.82
CA ILE A 13 -11.00 4.17 10.23
C ILE A 13 -10.25 3.27 11.23
N LEU A 14 -9.93 2.04 10.81
CA LEU A 14 -9.06 1.13 11.55
C LEU A 14 -7.60 1.38 11.14
N GLY A 15 -6.77 1.69 12.11
CA GLY A 15 -5.41 2.17 11.93
C GLY A 15 -5.33 3.70 11.90
N GLY A 16 -4.44 4.23 12.73
CA GLY A 16 -4.20 5.66 12.91
C GLY A 16 -2.84 6.13 12.42
N GLY A 17 -2.21 5.39 11.51
CA GLY A 17 -0.91 5.70 10.94
C GLY A 17 -0.93 6.84 9.92
N GLN A 18 0.08 6.90 9.09
CA GLN A 18 0.24 7.98 8.10
C GLN A 18 -0.83 7.97 7.00
N LEU A 19 -1.29 6.79 6.57
CA LEU A 19 -2.28 6.69 5.51
C LEU A 19 -3.63 7.18 6.02
N GLY A 20 -4.03 6.78 7.23
CA GLY A 20 -5.21 7.29 7.90
C GLY A 20 -5.13 8.81 8.11
N LYS A 21 -3.97 9.35 8.55
CA LYS A 21 -3.76 10.80 8.67
C LYS A 21 -4.01 11.54 7.36
N MET A 22 -3.49 11.01 6.25
CA MET A 22 -3.70 11.62 4.93
C MET A 22 -5.15 11.45 4.41
N LEU A 23 -5.85 10.35 4.78
CA LEU A 23 -7.30 10.24 4.56
C LEU A 23 -8.07 11.33 5.29
N LEU A 24 -7.70 11.63 6.53
CA LEU A 24 -8.36 12.68 7.32
C LEU A 24 -8.19 14.08 6.70
N TYR A 25 -7.12 14.38 5.98
CA TYR A 25 -7.00 15.65 5.26
C TYR A 25 -8.10 15.80 4.20
N GLU A 26 -8.46 14.72 3.54
CA GLU A 26 -9.50 14.73 2.52
C GLU A 26 -10.92 14.74 3.13
N THR A 27 -11.15 14.04 4.25
CA THR A 27 -12.45 14.07 4.94
C THR A 27 -12.82 15.48 5.42
N ARG A 28 -11.82 16.30 5.80
CA ARG A 28 -12.04 17.69 6.21
C ARG A 28 -12.59 18.59 5.08
N LYS A 29 -12.24 18.30 3.82
CA LYS A 29 -12.82 19.05 2.66
C LYS A 29 -14.33 18.86 2.55
N PHE A 30 -14.84 17.72 2.99
CA PHE A 30 -16.25 17.34 2.88
C PHE A 30 -17.02 17.48 4.22
N ASP A 31 -16.35 17.98 5.27
CA ASP A 31 -16.88 18.05 6.64
C ASP A 31 -17.42 16.72 7.15
N ILE A 32 -16.78 15.61 6.77
CA ILE A 32 -17.12 14.26 7.21
C ILE A 32 -16.58 14.04 8.62
N LYS A 33 -17.47 13.72 9.56
CA LYS A 33 -17.09 13.32 10.92
C LYS A 33 -16.37 11.99 10.89
N THR A 34 -15.28 11.88 11.66
CA THR A 34 -14.39 10.72 11.65
C THR A 34 -14.12 10.16 13.04
N SER A 35 -14.09 8.83 13.14
CA SER A 35 -13.63 8.11 14.33
C SER A 35 -12.46 7.19 13.93
N VAL A 36 -11.41 7.14 14.73
CA VAL A 36 -10.21 6.33 14.45
C VAL A 36 -9.90 5.42 15.62
N LEU A 37 -9.63 4.14 15.33
CA LEU A 37 -9.12 3.15 16.28
C LEU A 37 -7.67 2.80 15.96
N ASP A 38 -6.77 2.90 16.95
CA ASP A 38 -5.36 2.52 16.79
C ASP A 38 -4.76 2.06 18.13
N PRO A 39 -3.87 1.06 18.17
CA PRO A 39 -3.25 0.61 19.41
C PRO A 39 -2.32 1.65 20.05
N SER A 40 -1.80 2.61 19.29
CA SER A 40 -0.88 3.63 19.78
C SER A 40 -1.60 4.91 20.19
N LYS A 41 -1.55 5.28 21.47
CA LYS A 41 -2.04 6.58 21.95
C LYS A 41 -1.38 7.81 21.29
N ASN A 42 -0.27 7.60 20.57
CA ASN A 42 0.51 8.60 19.84
C ASN A 42 0.38 8.45 18.33
N ALA A 43 -0.68 7.79 17.84
CA ALA A 43 -0.90 7.61 16.41
C ALA A 43 -1.00 8.95 15.65
N PRO A 44 -0.45 9.03 14.44
CA PRO A 44 -0.49 10.23 13.59
C PRO A 44 -1.88 10.83 13.36
N CYS A 45 -2.92 10.01 13.30
CA CYS A 45 -4.32 10.45 13.10
C CYS A 45 -4.89 11.27 14.24
N LYS A 46 -4.38 11.11 15.45
CA LYS A 46 -4.98 11.69 16.67
C LYS A 46 -5.18 13.21 16.61
N ILE A 47 -4.36 13.91 15.84
CA ILE A 47 -4.44 15.38 15.72
C ILE A 47 -5.50 15.86 14.73
N ALA A 48 -6.13 14.96 13.98
CA ALA A 48 -6.98 15.33 12.84
C ALA A 48 -8.34 14.62 12.79
N CYS A 49 -8.62 13.64 13.66
CA CYS A 49 -9.91 12.98 13.76
C CYS A 49 -10.81 13.65 14.81
N ASP A 50 -12.13 13.46 14.70
CA ASP A 50 -13.10 13.97 15.68
C ASP A 50 -13.09 13.11 16.95
N THR A 51 -12.99 11.79 16.78
CA THR A 51 -12.91 10.83 17.90
C THR A 51 -11.74 9.89 17.68
N PHE A 52 -10.99 9.64 18.76
CA PHE A 52 -9.86 8.72 18.75
C PHE A 52 -9.99 7.72 19.89
N GLU A 53 -10.01 6.42 19.53
CA GLU A 53 -10.05 5.32 20.49
C GLU A 53 -8.72 4.56 20.47
N VAL A 54 -8.26 4.14 21.65
CA VAL A 54 -7.04 3.32 21.77
C VAL A 54 -7.48 1.87 21.99
N GLY A 55 -7.06 0.97 21.10
CA GLY A 55 -7.38 -0.44 21.19
C GLY A 55 -6.63 -1.30 20.18
N ASP A 56 -6.57 -2.59 20.45
CA ASP A 56 -5.91 -3.56 19.57
C ASP A 56 -6.78 -3.86 18.35
N LEU A 57 -6.21 -3.66 17.16
CA LEU A 57 -6.88 -3.94 15.89
C LEU A 57 -7.08 -5.44 15.62
N MET A 58 -6.38 -6.32 16.34
CA MET A 58 -6.55 -7.77 16.25
C MET A 58 -7.53 -8.34 17.28
N ASP A 59 -7.94 -7.54 18.27
CA ASP A 59 -8.94 -7.95 19.24
C ASP A 59 -10.35 -7.85 18.67
N PHE A 60 -11.06 -8.97 18.65
CA PHE A 60 -12.40 -9.09 18.07
C PHE A 60 -13.39 -8.09 18.68
N GLU A 61 -13.49 -8.08 20.02
CA GLU A 61 -14.46 -7.25 20.74
C GLU A 61 -14.19 -5.76 20.54
N THR A 62 -12.92 -5.38 20.53
CA THR A 62 -12.51 -3.98 20.32
C THR A 62 -12.92 -3.49 18.93
N VAL A 63 -12.59 -4.24 17.87
CA VAL A 63 -12.94 -3.89 16.49
C VAL A 63 -14.46 -3.91 16.29
N TYR A 64 -15.13 -4.93 16.78
CA TYR A 64 -16.59 -5.06 16.68
C TYR A 64 -17.32 -3.89 17.37
N ASN A 65 -16.98 -3.60 18.63
CA ASN A 65 -17.60 -2.51 19.39
C ASN A 65 -17.30 -1.13 18.80
N PHE A 66 -16.14 -0.94 18.19
CA PHE A 66 -15.82 0.27 17.45
C PHE A 66 -16.67 0.39 16.18
N GLY A 67 -16.74 -0.68 15.37
CA GLY A 67 -17.47 -0.70 14.10
C GLY A 67 -18.96 -0.42 14.25
N LYS A 68 -19.57 -0.82 15.37
CA LYS A 68 -21.00 -0.53 15.68
C LYS A 68 -21.32 0.94 15.93
N LYS A 69 -20.32 1.79 16.12
CA LYS A 69 -20.50 3.23 16.40
C LYS A 69 -20.40 4.10 15.15
N VAL A 70 -20.17 3.51 13.99
CA VAL A 70 -19.90 4.23 12.72
C VAL A 70 -20.83 3.74 11.61
N ASP A 71 -21.06 4.57 10.60
CA ASP A 71 -21.95 4.23 9.49
C ASP A 71 -21.22 3.48 8.37
N VAL A 72 -19.97 3.86 8.13
CA VAL A 72 -19.06 3.20 7.18
C VAL A 72 -17.73 2.96 7.88
N LEU A 73 -17.18 1.76 7.73
CA LEU A 73 -15.89 1.37 8.28
C LEU A 73 -14.90 1.13 7.15
N THR A 74 -13.72 1.72 7.26
CA THR A 74 -12.58 1.45 6.37
C THR A 74 -11.32 1.21 7.21
N PHE A 75 -10.23 0.80 6.55
CA PHE A 75 -8.96 0.57 7.22
C PHE A 75 -7.79 1.14 6.40
N GLU A 76 -6.73 1.53 7.10
CA GLU A 76 -5.47 2.00 6.48
C GLU A 76 -4.34 0.96 6.57
N ILE A 77 -4.62 -0.18 7.23
CA ILE A 77 -3.70 -1.28 7.47
C ILE A 77 -4.43 -2.61 7.31
N GLU A 78 -3.76 -3.62 6.77
CA GLU A 78 -4.34 -4.96 6.54
C GLU A 78 -4.41 -5.83 7.80
N HIS A 79 -3.64 -5.47 8.84
CA HIS A 79 -3.55 -6.23 10.08
C HIS A 79 -4.65 -5.84 11.05
N VAL A 80 -5.87 -6.32 10.75
CA VAL A 80 -7.10 -6.09 11.54
C VAL A 80 -7.86 -7.40 11.70
N ASN A 81 -8.72 -7.50 12.74
CA ASN A 81 -9.51 -8.68 12.99
C ASN A 81 -10.61 -8.84 11.93
N ILE A 82 -10.40 -9.78 10.99
CA ILE A 82 -11.30 -10.00 9.85
C ILE A 82 -12.65 -10.60 10.30
N ASP A 83 -12.67 -11.42 11.34
CA ASP A 83 -13.90 -12.07 11.81
C ASP A 83 -14.85 -11.04 12.45
N ALA A 84 -14.30 -10.02 13.10
CA ALA A 84 -15.08 -8.88 13.58
C ALA A 84 -15.68 -8.07 12.41
N LEU A 85 -14.91 -7.84 11.32
CA LEU A 85 -15.41 -7.17 10.12
C LEU A 85 -16.53 -7.98 9.48
N GLU A 86 -16.37 -9.29 9.36
CA GLU A 86 -17.39 -10.19 8.79
C GLU A 86 -18.71 -10.16 9.61
N LEU A 87 -18.62 -10.14 10.93
CA LEU A 87 -19.82 -10.02 11.78
C LEU A 87 -20.49 -8.65 11.60
N LEU A 88 -19.73 -7.56 11.56
CA LEU A 88 -20.24 -6.22 11.31
C LEU A 88 -21.00 -6.13 9.98
N GLU A 89 -20.44 -6.71 8.90
CA GLU A 89 -21.11 -6.79 7.60
C GLU A 89 -22.42 -7.58 7.67
N LYS A 90 -22.46 -8.72 8.38
CA LYS A 90 -23.68 -9.52 8.60
C LYS A 90 -24.75 -8.76 9.38
N GLU A 91 -24.35 -7.86 10.26
CA GLU A 91 -25.25 -7.00 11.04
C GLU A 91 -25.64 -5.70 10.31
N GLY A 92 -25.16 -5.51 9.08
CA GLY A 92 -25.54 -4.38 8.20
C GLY A 92 -24.65 -3.15 8.30
N VAL A 93 -23.49 -3.22 8.98
CA VAL A 93 -22.48 -2.16 8.93
C VAL A 93 -21.77 -2.23 7.59
N THR A 94 -21.66 -1.09 6.92
CA THR A 94 -20.90 -1.01 5.64
C THR A 94 -19.42 -1.02 5.92
N VAL A 95 -18.71 -2.06 5.45
CA VAL A 95 -17.25 -2.21 5.56
C VAL A 95 -16.62 -2.20 4.18
N TYR A 96 -15.73 -1.25 3.91
CA TYR A 96 -15.03 -1.15 2.63
C TYR A 96 -13.52 -0.88 2.81
N PRO A 97 -12.67 -1.66 2.15
CA PRO A 97 -12.96 -2.91 1.40
C PRO A 97 -13.56 -4.01 2.28
N SER A 98 -14.25 -4.98 1.65
CA SER A 98 -14.96 -6.03 2.41
C SER A 98 -14.01 -6.97 3.16
N SER A 99 -14.53 -7.62 4.21
CA SER A 99 -13.83 -8.66 4.96
C SER A 99 -13.34 -9.80 4.05
N ASN A 100 -14.15 -10.18 3.04
CA ASN A 100 -13.79 -11.19 2.05
C ASN A 100 -12.61 -10.76 1.17
N THR A 101 -12.57 -9.50 0.72
CA THR A 101 -11.42 -8.96 -0.03
C THR A 101 -10.15 -9.04 0.82
N LEU A 102 -10.22 -8.61 2.08
CA LEU A 102 -9.09 -8.62 2.98
C LEU A 102 -8.61 -10.04 3.29
N ARG A 103 -9.53 -10.99 3.51
CA ARG A 103 -9.21 -12.43 3.74
C ARG A 103 -8.46 -13.04 2.56
N ASN A 104 -8.88 -12.74 1.33
CA ASN A 104 -8.22 -13.23 0.13
C ASN A 104 -6.82 -12.60 -0.09
N ILE A 105 -6.59 -11.38 0.38
CA ILE A 105 -5.32 -10.68 0.18
C ILE A 105 -4.31 -11.02 1.29
N ASN A 106 -4.74 -11.20 2.53
CA ASN A 106 -3.87 -11.41 3.68
C ASN A 106 -3.21 -12.80 3.72
N ASP A 107 -3.72 -13.77 2.97
CA ASP A 107 -3.12 -15.10 2.82
C ASP A 107 -2.54 -15.25 1.41
N LYS A 108 -1.21 -15.36 1.30
CA LYS A 108 -0.52 -15.46 0.01
C LYS A 108 -0.89 -16.72 -0.78
N ILE A 109 -1.23 -17.83 -0.09
CA ILE A 109 -1.72 -19.05 -0.73
C ILE A 109 -3.09 -18.79 -1.36
N THR A 110 -4.00 -18.23 -0.60
CA THR A 110 -5.35 -17.88 -1.07
C THR A 110 -5.27 -16.85 -2.20
N GLN A 111 -4.43 -15.83 -2.06
CA GLN A 111 -4.21 -14.80 -3.07
C GLN A 111 -3.71 -15.40 -4.40
N LYS A 112 -2.72 -16.31 -4.35
CA LYS A 112 -2.18 -16.95 -5.57
C LYS A 112 -3.17 -17.91 -6.22
N LYS A 113 -3.94 -18.68 -5.43
CA LYS A 113 -5.05 -19.49 -5.95
C LYS A 113 -6.12 -18.63 -6.61
N PHE A 114 -6.44 -17.48 -6.02
CA PHE A 114 -7.36 -16.49 -6.61
C PHE A 114 -6.85 -16.00 -7.96
N TYR A 115 -5.57 -15.62 -8.07
CA TYR A 115 -4.97 -15.21 -9.34
C TYR A 115 -5.06 -16.31 -10.40
N GLN A 116 -4.80 -17.55 -10.04
CA GLN A 116 -4.89 -18.69 -10.94
C GLN A 116 -6.33 -18.91 -11.43
N THR A 117 -7.31 -18.88 -10.53
CA THR A 117 -8.75 -19.05 -10.86
C THR A 117 -9.24 -17.97 -11.81
N HIS A 118 -8.81 -16.72 -11.62
CA HIS A 118 -9.22 -15.59 -12.45
C HIS A 118 -8.28 -15.31 -13.61
N GLN A 119 -7.33 -16.22 -13.89
CA GLN A 119 -6.35 -16.06 -14.98
C GLN A 119 -5.62 -14.70 -14.93
N ILE A 120 -5.24 -14.28 -13.73
CA ILE A 120 -4.42 -13.09 -13.51
C ILE A 120 -2.96 -13.50 -13.67
N PRO A 121 -2.18 -12.85 -14.55
CA PRO A 121 -0.78 -13.20 -14.78
C PRO A 121 0.05 -12.91 -13.52
N THR A 122 0.75 -13.92 -13.04
CA THR A 122 1.64 -13.82 -11.87
C THR A 122 2.79 -14.80 -12.03
N SER A 123 3.84 -14.68 -11.20
CA SER A 123 4.93 -15.65 -11.17
C SER A 123 4.43 -17.08 -10.96
N ALA A 124 5.04 -18.06 -11.64
CA ALA A 124 4.77 -19.46 -11.37
C ALA A 124 5.10 -19.78 -9.90
N PHE A 125 4.25 -20.56 -9.25
CA PHE A 125 4.37 -20.85 -7.81
C PHE A 125 3.97 -22.28 -7.48
N GLN A 126 4.46 -22.76 -6.34
CA GLN A 126 3.99 -23.99 -5.70
C GLN A 126 3.72 -23.73 -4.22
N ILE A 127 2.78 -24.50 -3.64
CA ILE A 127 2.29 -24.34 -2.28
C ILE A 127 2.85 -25.48 -1.43
N PHE A 128 3.29 -25.18 -0.22
CA PHE A 128 3.81 -26.12 0.75
C PHE A 128 3.20 -25.85 2.12
N ASN A 129 2.82 -26.90 2.84
CA ASN A 129 2.26 -26.79 4.18
C ASN A 129 3.34 -26.67 5.26
N SER A 130 4.59 -27.05 4.93
CA SER A 130 5.72 -27.01 5.85
C SER A 130 7.03 -26.81 5.10
N LYS A 131 8.08 -26.44 5.84
CA LYS A 131 9.45 -26.40 5.33
C LYS A 131 9.94 -27.77 4.86
N ASP A 132 9.54 -28.85 5.53
CA ASP A 132 9.93 -30.22 5.16
C ASP A 132 9.37 -30.61 3.79
N GLU A 133 8.09 -30.28 3.50
CA GLU A 133 7.52 -30.50 2.17
C GLU A 133 8.30 -29.72 1.09
N LEU A 134 8.67 -28.49 1.35
CA LEU A 134 9.51 -27.68 0.44
C LEU A 134 10.87 -28.34 0.20
N ILE A 135 11.53 -28.82 1.26
CA ILE A 135 12.84 -29.49 1.13
C ILE A 135 12.71 -30.78 0.31
N VAL A 136 11.64 -31.56 0.50
CA VAL A 136 11.37 -32.75 -0.30
C VAL A 136 11.22 -32.39 -1.79
N ALA A 137 10.48 -31.34 -2.11
CA ALA A 137 10.29 -30.87 -3.49
C ALA A 137 11.61 -30.38 -4.11
N ILE A 138 12.47 -29.71 -3.34
CA ILE A 138 13.81 -29.31 -3.79
C ILE A 138 14.65 -30.52 -4.10
N ASN A 139 14.67 -31.52 -3.23
CA ASN A 139 15.45 -32.76 -3.42
C ASN A 139 14.96 -33.59 -4.62
N LYS A 140 13.69 -33.46 -5.00
CA LYS A 140 13.10 -34.07 -6.21
C LYS A 140 13.26 -33.20 -7.47
N TYR A 141 13.93 -32.04 -7.39
CA TYR A 141 14.08 -31.06 -8.48
C TYR A 141 12.75 -30.49 -9.01
N GLU A 142 11.67 -30.58 -8.22
CA GLU A 142 10.38 -29.91 -8.52
C GLU A 142 10.47 -28.39 -8.30
N ILE A 143 11.28 -27.98 -7.32
CA ILE A 143 11.70 -26.58 -7.09
C ILE A 143 13.21 -26.47 -7.34
N ARG A 144 13.64 -25.45 -8.07
CA ARG A 144 15.05 -25.17 -8.38
C ARG A 144 15.46 -23.79 -7.85
N TYR A 145 16.67 -23.68 -7.38
CA TYR A 145 17.29 -22.40 -7.03
C TYR A 145 17.61 -21.57 -8.26
N PRO A 146 17.56 -20.21 -8.20
CA PRO A 146 16.97 -19.44 -7.11
C PRO A 146 15.42 -19.38 -7.19
N PHE A 147 14.76 -19.25 -6.02
CA PHE A 147 13.32 -19.00 -5.94
C PHE A 147 13.02 -18.00 -4.82
N VAL A 148 11.79 -17.43 -4.82
CA VAL A 148 11.32 -16.55 -3.76
C VAL A 148 10.41 -17.35 -2.84
N TRP A 149 10.77 -17.44 -1.57
CA TRP A 149 9.93 -17.99 -0.53
C TRP A 149 9.10 -16.87 0.11
N LYS A 150 7.79 -17.11 0.24
CA LYS A 150 6.87 -16.21 0.94
C LYS A 150 6.04 -17.01 1.94
N GLN A 151 6.01 -16.56 3.19
CA GLN A 151 5.13 -17.10 4.22
C GLN A 151 3.67 -16.86 3.82
N SER A 152 2.73 -17.78 4.14
CA SER A 152 1.32 -17.67 3.79
C SER A 152 0.67 -16.41 4.39
N THR A 153 0.84 -16.22 5.70
CA THR A 153 0.19 -15.12 6.45
C THR A 153 1.22 -14.32 7.25
N GLY A 154 0.87 -13.08 7.65
CA GLY A 154 1.74 -12.23 8.46
C GLY A 154 2.91 -11.60 7.70
N CYS A 155 2.84 -11.53 6.38
CA CYS A 155 3.81 -10.81 5.54
C CYS A 155 3.41 -9.34 5.42
N TYR A 156 4.35 -8.43 5.70
CA TYR A 156 4.20 -6.98 5.48
C TYR A 156 5.58 -6.32 5.37
N ASP A 157 5.69 -5.27 4.59
CA ASP A 157 6.94 -4.48 4.41
C ASP A 157 8.19 -5.36 4.20
N GLY A 158 8.10 -6.42 3.38
CA GLY A 158 9.19 -7.36 3.10
C GLY A 158 9.46 -8.42 4.19
N MET A 159 8.77 -8.37 5.33
CA MET A 159 8.85 -9.44 6.33
C MET A 159 8.10 -10.69 5.86
N GLY A 160 8.68 -11.87 6.13
CA GLY A 160 8.11 -13.15 5.68
C GLY A 160 8.35 -13.45 4.20
N VAL A 161 9.29 -12.75 3.56
CA VAL A 161 9.74 -12.97 2.17
C VAL A 161 11.26 -13.11 2.16
N CYS A 162 11.79 -14.09 1.44
CA CYS A 162 13.23 -14.17 1.18
C CYS A 162 13.53 -14.82 -0.17
N ILE A 163 14.63 -14.41 -0.80
CA ILE A 163 15.18 -15.07 -1.98
C ILE A 163 16.09 -16.20 -1.51
N VAL A 164 15.75 -17.43 -1.90
CA VAL A 164 16.51 -18.63 -1.60
C VAL A 164 17.39 -18.96 -2.82
N ARG A 165 18.68 -18.67 -2.74
CA ARG A 165 19.64 -18.83 -3.85
C ARG A 165 20.34 -20.18 -3.86
N ASN A 166 20.44 -20.79 -2.67
CA ASN A 166 21.16 -22.03 -2.44
C ASN A 166 20.60 -22.73 -1.19
N LYS A 167 21.19 -23.85 -0.84
CA LYS A 167 20.76 -24.67 0.31
C LYS A 167 20.97 -23.98 1.66
N GLU A 168 22.00 -23.16 1.77
CA GLU A 168 22.35 -22.42 2.99
C GLU A 168 21.27 -21.39 3.34
N ASP A 169 20.66 -20.76 2.34
CA ASP A 169 19.59 -19.77 2.52
C ASP A 169 18.31 -20.38 3.12
N LEU A 170 18.16 -21.73 3.08
CA LEU A 170 17.05 -22.42 3.73
C LEU A 170 17.05 -22.24 5.27
N ALA A 171 18.17 -21.85 5.86
CA ALA A 171 18.22 -21.48 7.27
C ALA A 171 17.28 -20.32 7.62
N ASN A 172 17.03 -19.42 6.66
CA ASN A 172 16.17 -18.25 6.81
C ASN A 172 14.68 -18.56 6.57
N VAL A 173 14.38 -19.74 6.01
CA VAL A 173 13.00 -20.22 5.76
C VAL A 173 12.39 -20.75 7.06
N LYS A 174 11.23 -20.19 7.45
CA LYS A 174 10.49 -20.64 8.63
C LYS A 174 9.69 -21.91 8.31
N ASP A 175 9.44 -22.72 9.33
CA ASP A 175 8.54 -23.87 9.23
C ASP A 175 7.09 -23.40 9.42
N THR A 176 6.44 -23.09 8.30
CA THR A 176 5.07 -22.58 8.24
C THR A 176 4.52 -22.79 6.83
N PRO A 177 3.20 -22.81 6.62
CA PRO A 177 2.63 -22.80 5.28
C PRO A 177 3.19 -21.65 4.45
N CYS A 178 3.57 -21.94 3.21
CA CYS A 178 4.30 -21.00 2.36
C CYS A 178 4.07 -21.27 0.88
N ILE A 179 4.52 -20.33 0.07
CA ILE A 179 4.66 -20.49 -1.38
C ILE A 179 6.12 -20.35 -1.79
N ALA A 180 6.54 -21.15 -2.76
CA ALA A 180 7.78 -20.93 -3.50
C ALA A 180 7.44 -20.43 -4.90
N GLU A 181 7.89 -19.23 -5.23
CA GLU A 181 7.66 -18.57 -6.51
C GLU A 181 8.93 -18.58 -7.36
N LYS A 182 8.77 -18.73 -8.66
CA LYS A 182 9.88 -18.50 -9.60
C LYS A 182 10.40 -17.08 -9.40
N LEU A 183 11.70 -16.93 -9.20
CA LEU A 183 12.34 -15.62 -9.20
C LEU A 183 12.25 -15.02 -10.61
N ILE A 184 11.62 -13.87 -10.72
CA ILE A 184 11.40 -13.17 -12.00
C ILE A 184 12.55 -12.20 -12.24
N PRO A 185 13.29 -12.34 -13.35
CA PRO A 185 14.24 -11.33 -13.79
C PRO A 185 13.44 -10.17 -14.41
N PHE A 186 13.07 -9.19 -13.58
CA PHE A 186 12.34 -8.02 -14.04
C PHE A 186 13.31 -6.86 -14.38
N VAL A 187 12.90 -6.01 -15.31
CA VAL A 187 13.60 -4.78 -15.67
C VAL A 187 13.02 -3.56 -14.98
N ASN A 188 11.72 -3.59 -14.64
CA ASN A 188 11.05 -2.54 -13.90
C ASN A 188 10.08 -3.13 -12.87
N GLU A 189 10.01 -2.50 -11.71
CA GLU A 189 8.89 -2.63 -10.79
C GLU A 189 7.92 -1.48 -11.01
N LEU A 190 6.67 -1.83 -11.29
CA LEU A 190 5.61 -0.89 -11.61
C LEU A 190 4.49 -0.98 -10.58
N ALA A 191 3.70 0.08 -10.46
CA ALA A 191 2.45 0.00 -9.71
C ALA A 191 1.33 0.76 -10.43
N VAL A 192 0.11 0.29 -10.22
CA VAL A 192 -1.12 0.97 -10.64
C VAL A 192 -2.07 1.04 -9.46
N ILE A 193 -2.51 2.23 -9.12
CA ILE A 193 -3.60 2.43 -8.16
C ILE A 193 -4.91 2.39 -8.93
N VAL A 194 -5.82 1.51 -8.51
CA VAL A 194 -7.16 1.38 -9.08
C VAL A 194 -8.18 1.70 -8.00
N SER A 195 -9.16 2.53 -8.30
CA SER A 195 -10.32 2.75 -7.46
C SER A 195 -11.56 2.11 -8.08
N ARG A 196 -12.42 1.55 -7.25
CA ARG A 196 -13.71 0.99 -7.66
C ARG A 196 -14.76 1.33 -6.60
N ASN A 197 -15.94 1.79 -7.04
CA ASN A 197 -17.07 2.06 -6.16
C ASN A 197 -18.08 0.89 -6.14
N PRO A 198 -19.08 0.88 -5.24
CA PRO A 198 -20.09 -0.18 -5.16
C PRO A 198 -20.91 -0.36 -6.44
N ASN A 199 -21.03 0.66 -7.28
CA ASN A 199 -21.73 0.58 -8.57
C ASN A 199 -20.89 -0.10 -9.67
N GLY A 200 -19.62 -0.46 -9.37
CA GLY A 200 -18.71 -1.07 -10.33
C GLY A 200 -17.98 -0.07 -11.24
N GLU A 201 -18.12 1.25 -11.00
CA GLU A 201 -17.32 2.25 -11.70
C GLU A 201 -15.85 2.10 -11.29
N VAL A 202 -14.95 2.10 -12.27
CA VAL A 202 -13.50 1.93 -12.07
C VAL A 202 -12.75 3.13 -12.63
N ALA A 203 -11.76 3.61 -11.88
CA ALA A 203 -10.80 4.60 -12.36
C ALA A 203 -9.38 4.20 -11.93
N SER A 204 -8.46 4.13 -12.90
CA SER A 204 -7.05 3.80 -12.67
C SER A 204 -6.17 5.04 -12.79
N TYR A 205 -5.17 5.14 -11.93
CA TYR A 205 -4.13 6.15 -12.00
C TYR A 205 -3.11 5.82 -13.11
N PRO A 206 -2.30 6.80 -13.55
CA PRO A 206 -1.16 6.50 -14.40
C PRO A 206 -0.26 5.43 -13.77
N VAL A 207 0.34 4.61 -14.63
CA VAL A 207 1.36 3.65 -14.18
C VAL A 207 2.54 4.41 -13.62
N VAL A 208 3.03 3.98 -12.47
CA VAL A 208 4.25 4.50 -11.85
C VAL A 208 5.35 3.46 -11.88
N GLU A 209 6.58 3.95 -11.94
CA GLU A 209 7.79 3.17 -11.77
C GLU A 209 8.31 3.33 -10.35
N MET A 210 8.71 2.22 -9.72
CA MET A 210 9.27 2.20 -8.38
C MET A 210 10.76 1.87 -8.43
N GLU A 211 11.60 2.75 -7.92
CA GLU A 211 13.01 2.50 -7.70
C GLU A 211 13.23 2.13 -6.23
N PHE A 212 13.96 1.06 -5.98
CA PHE A 212 14.21 0.53 -4.64
C PHE A 212 15.61 0.86 -4.15
N HIS A 213 15.73 1.05 -2.84
CA HIS A 213 17.04 1.15 -2.20
C HIS A 213 17.76 -0.21 -2.32
N PRO A 214 19.01 -0.25 -2.83
CA PRO A 214 19.67 -1.51 -3.17
C PRO A 214 19.89 -2.45 -1.97
N GLU A 215 20.05 -1.93 -0.76
CA GLU A 215 20.31 -2.73 0.44
C GLU A 215 19.06 -2.94 1.29
N ALA A 216 18.22 -1.89 1.44
CA ALA A 216 17.05 -1.94 2.33
C ALA A 216 15.83 -2.62 1.72
N ASN A 217 15.84 -2.93 0.41
CA ASN A 217 14.71 -3.49 -0.32
C ASN A 217 13.39 -2.75 -0.07
N GLN A 218 13.46 -1.42 -0.01
CA GLN A 218 12.32 -0.52 0.19
C GLN A 218 12.26 0.49 -0.96
N VAL A 219 11.04 0.85 -1.35
CA VAL A 219 10.82 1.90 -2.36
C VAL A 219 11.48 3.19 -1.91
N GLU A 220 12.37 3.70 -2.73
CA GLU A 220 13.08 4.97 -2.54
C GLU A 220 12.41 6.09 -3.34
N TYR A 221 12.12 5.83 -4.61
CA TYR A 221 11.43 6.76 -5.49
C TYR A 221 10.20 6.12 -6.13
N VAL A 222 9.16 6.92 -6.31
CA VAL A 222 8.02 6.61 -7.18
C VAL A 222 7.94 7.67 -8.26
N ILE A 223 7.99 7.26 -9.51
CA ILE A 223 8.10 8.14 -10.68
C ILE A 223 6.81 8.06 -11.49
N CYS A 224 6.13 9.17 -11.69
CA CYS A 224 4.90 9.29 -12.45
C CYS A 224 5.02 10.35 -13.55
N PRO A 225 4.72 10.01 -14.82
CA PRO A 225 4.44 8.66 -15.33
C PRO A 225 5.69 7.77 -15.34
N ALA A 226 5.50 6.45 -15.35
CA ALA A 226 6.57 5.49 -15.54
C ALA A 226 7.29 5.71 -16.89
N ARG A 227 8.60 5.47 -16.90
CA ARG A 227 9.47 5.63 -18.10
C ARG A 227 9.46 4.36 -18.96
N ILE A 228 8.28 3.96 -19.39
CA ILE A 228 8.03 2.73 -20.15
C ILE A 228 7.26 3.04 -21.43
N GLU A 229 7.22 2.07 -22.35
CA GLU A 229 6.48 2.18 -23.61
C GLU A 229 4.95 2.22 -23.38
N ASN A 230 4.23 2.88 -24.29
CA ASN A 230 2.77 3.01 -24.20
C ASN A 230 2.04 1.66 -24.19
N ASN A 231 2.51 0.68 -24.96
CA ASN A 231 1.94 -0.67 -24.99
C ASN A 231 2.05 -1.39 -23.64
N ILE A 232 3.16 -1.20 -22.93
CA ILE A 232 3.39 -1.73 -21.57
C ILE A 232 2.46 -1.01 -20.58
N THR A 233 2.36 0.32 -20.68
CA THR A 233 1.45 1.14 -19.86
C THR A 233 0.01 0.64 -19.97
N GLU A 234 -0.50 0.44 -21.18
CA GLU A 234 -1.87 -0.02 -21.40
C GLU A 234 -2.11 -1.45 -20.89
N ARG A 235 -1.11 -2.34 -21.04
CA ARG A 235 -1.19 -3.71 -20.52
C ARG A 235 -1.19 -3.72 -18.99
N ALA A 236 -0.31 -2.94 -18.35
CA ALA A 236 -0.24 -2.82 -16.90
C ALA A 236 -1.58 -2.34 -16.32
N LYS A 237 -2.18 -1.29 -16.90
CA LYS A 237 -3.50 -0.80 -16.50
C LYS A 237 -4.58 -1.85 -16.63
N LYS A 238 -4.69 -2.50 -17.81
CA LYS A 238 -5.70 -3.55 -18.06
C LYS A 238 -5.59 -4.71 -17.06
N ILE A 239 -4.37 -5.12 -16.71
CA ILE A 239 -4.13 -6.16 -15.70
C ILE A 239 -4.60 -5.67 -14.33
N ALA A 240 -4.23 -4.46 -13.92
CA ALA A 240 -4.62 -3.91 -12.63
C ALA A 240 -6.15 -3.75 -12.51
N GLU A 241 -6.82 -3.27 -13.55
CA GLU A 241 -8.28 -3.17 -13.61
C GLU A 241 -8.95 -4.56 -13.59
N LYS A 242 -8.37 -5.55 -14.27
CA LYS A 242 -8.83 -6.94 -14.19
C LYS A 242 -8.72 -7.49 -12.77
N VAL A 243 -7.61 -7.24 -12.09
CA VAL A 243 -7.41 -7.64 -10.68
C VAL A 243 -8.49 -7.02 -9.79
N SER A 244 -8.68 -5.69 -9.90
CA SER A 244 -9.69 -4.94 -9.16
C SER A 244 -11.10 -5.49 -9.37
N ASN A 245 -11.47 -5.72 -10.63
CA ASN A 245 -12.78 -6.27 -10.99
C ASN A 245 -12.96 -7.71 -10.48
N SER A 246 -11.92 -8.54 -10.54
CA SER A 246 -11.98 -9.92 -10.05
C SER A 246 -12.20 -10.01 -8.53
N PHE A 247 -11.60 -9.09 -7.75
CA PHE A 247 -11.85 -8.99 -6.32
C PHE A 247 -13.19 -8.35 -5.97
N GLU A 248 -13.85 -7.68 -6.93
CA GLU A 248 -15.05 -6.85 -6.70
C GLU A 248 -14.84 -5.87 -5.54
N HIS A 249 -13.59 -5.48 -5.27
CA HIS A 249 -13.25 -4.65 -4.13
C HIS A 249 -13.89 -3.25 -4.25
N VAL A 250 -14.14 -2.62 -3.12
CA VAL A 250 -14.60 -1.22 -3.05
C VAL A 250 -13.57 -0.39 -2.29
N GLY A 251 -13.20 0.75 -2.87
CA GLY A 251 -12.12 1.59 -2.35
C GLY A 251 -10.93 1.63 -3.30
N LEU A 252 -9.73 1.73 -2.78
CA LEU A 252 -8.48 1.65 -3.52
C LEU A 252 -7.85 0.27 -3.45
N LEU A 253 -7.28 -0.15 -4.57
CA LEU A 253 -6.39 -1.29 -4.68
C LEU A 253 -5.10 -0.84 -5.34
N ALA A 254 -3.99 -0.95 -4.64
CA ALA A 254 -2.67 -0.85 -5.26
C ALA A 254 -2.30 -2.21 -5.85
N VAL A 255 -1.88 -2.24 -7.10
CA VAL A 255 -1.43 -3.44 -7.79
C VAL A 255 0.03 -3.25 -8.16
N GLU A 256 0.92 -4.02 -7.53
CA GLU A 256 2.34 -4.06 -7.84
C GLU A 256 2.64 -5.08 -8.92
N LEU A 257 3.46 -4.69 -9.87
CA LEU A 257 3.69 -5.42 -11.12
C LEU A 257 5.18 -5.52 -11.43
N PHE A 258 5.60 -6.66 -11.96
CA PHE A 258 6.90 -6.82 -12.59
C PHE A 258 6.77 -6.71 -14.10
N GLN A 259 7.67 -5.94 -14.73
CA GLN A 259 7.89 -5.96 -16.17
C GLN A 259 9.14 -6.79 -16.46
N THR A 260 9.04 -7.85 -17.27
CA THR A 260 10.19 -8.63 -17.73
C THR A 260 10.87 -8.02 -18.95
N GLU A 261 12.05 -8.51 -19.32
CA GLU A 261 12.76 -8.09 -20.54
C GLU A 261 11.94 -8.35 -21.81
N GLU A 262 11.16 -9.44 -21.84
CA GLU A 262 10.25 -9.78 -22.94
C GLU A 262 9.00 -8.90 -22.96
N GLY A 263 8.86 -7.99 -22.01
CA GLY A 263 7.72 -7.09 -21.86
C GLY A 263 6.49 -7.75 -21.23
N GLU A 264 6.60 -8.93 -20.63
CA GLU A 264 5.50 -9.50 -19.85
C GLU A 264 5.22 -8.66 -18.61
N ILE A 265 3.95 -8.59 -18.22
CA ILE A 265 3.52 -7.92 -16.99
C ILE A 265 2.92 -8.97 -16.05
N LEU A 266 3.53 -9.11 -14.89
CA LEU A 266 3.15 -10.09 -13.86
C LEU A 266 2.75 -9.38 -12.58
N VAL A 267 1.62 -9.77 -11.98
CA VAL A 267 1.21 -9.27 -10.67
C VAL A 267 2.10 -9.88 -9.60
N ASN A 268 2.77 -9.00 -8.83
CA ASN A 268 3.52 -9.37 -7.64
C ASN A 268 2.59 -9.49 -6.44
N GLU A 269 2.03 -8.36 -6.01
CA GLU A 269 1.09 -8.32 -4.88
C GLU A 269 0.09 -7.17 -4.99
N VAL A 270 -0.88 -7.16 -4.09
CA VAL A 270 -1.88 -6.10 -4.00
C VAL A 270 -2.05 -5.63 -2.57
N ALA A 271 -2.45 -4.35 -2.41
CA ALA A 271 -2.83 -3.77 -1.14
C ALA A 271 -4.20 -3.08 -1.26
N PRO A 272 -5.22 -3.48 -0.47
CA PRO A 272 -6.59 -2.98 -0.61
C PRO A 272 -6.82 -1.68 0.19
N ARG A 273 -5.97 -0.68 -0.01
CA ARG A 273 -5.96 0.61 0.71
C ARG A 273 -5.11 1.65 -0.02
N PRO A 274 -5.14 2.93 0.39
CA PRO A 274 -4.14 3.90 -0.06
C PRO A 274 -2.72 3.35 0.11
N HIS A 275 -1.86 3.60 -0.87
CA HIS A 275 -0.55 2.98 -0.93
C HIS A 275 0.56 4.00 -1.18
N ASN A 276 1.79 3.64 -0.77
CA ASN A 276 2.98 4.47 -0.96
C ASN A 276 3.21 4.85 -2.42
N SER A 277 2.98 3.91 -3.35
CA SER A 277 3.10 4.16 -4.79
C SER A 277 2.09 5.17 -5.35
N GLY A 278 1.03 5.50 -4.59
CA GLY A 278 0.03 6.49 -4.96
C GLY A 278 0.25 7.89 -4.34
N HIS A 279 1.29 8.09 -3.51
CA HIS A 279 1.49 9.39 -2.82
C HIS A 279 1.79 10.53 -3.78
N PHE A 280 2.44 10.26 -4.92
CA PHE A 280 2.67 11.25 -5.98
C PHE A 280 1.39 11.99 -6.40
N SER A 281 0.23 11.33 -6.25
CA SER A 281 -1.05 11.84 -6.70
C SER A 281 -1.53 13.06 -5.92
N ILE A 282 -1.00 13.31 -4.71
CA ILE A 282 -1.39 14.44 -3.86
C ILE A 282 -1.15 15.75 -4.63
N GLU A 283 0.03 15.94 -5.17
CA GLU A 283 0.38 17.12 -5.97
C GLU A 283 0.26 16.86 -7.47
N GLY A 284 0.47 15.62 -7.91
CA GLY A 284 0.61 15.24 -9.32
C GLY A 284 -0.70 14.98 -10.07
N SER A 285 -1.81 14.63 -9.39
CA SER A 285 -3.07 14.25 -10.04
C SER A 285 -4.19 15.26 -9.82
N LEU A 286 -5.24 15.21 -10.65
CA LEU A 286 -6.43 16.06 -10.48
C LEU A 286 -7.20 15.68 -9.22
N THR A 287 -7.39 14.37 -8.96
CA THR A 287 -7.92 13.83 -7.71
C THR A 287 -6.85 12.94 -7.11
N ASN A 288 -6.46 13.15 -5.87
CA ASN A 288 -5.46 12.31 -5.22
C ASN A 288 -6.06 10.98 -4.72
N GLN A 289 -5.20 10.01 -4.42
CA GLN A 289 -5.64 8.67 -4.00
C GLN A 289 -6.50 8.69 -2.73
N PHE A 290 -6.25 9.59 -1.80
CA PHE A 290 -6.99 9.63 -0.53
C PHE A 290 -8.42 10.13 -0.73
N GLU A 291 -8.60 11.22 -1.48
CA GLU A 291 -9.92 11.69 -1.90
C GLU A 291 -10.66 10.63 -2.71
N GLN A 292 -9.95 9.97 -3.63
CA GLN A 292 -10.51 8.93 -4.46
C GLN A 292 -10.99 7.73 -3.64
N HIS A 293 -10.24 7.33 -2.58
CA HIS A 293 -10.68 6.29 -1.65
C HIS A 293 -11.99 6.69 -0.95
N ILE A 294 -12.06 7.91 -0.42
CA ILE A 294 -13.28 8.43 0.22
C ILE A 294 -14.46 8.40 -0.76
N ARG A 295 -14.27 8.90 -1.98
CA ARG A 295 -15.32 8.87 -3.01
C ARG A 295 -15.79 7.45 -3.30
N ALA A 296 -14.85 6.51 -3.45
CA ALA A 296 -15.17 5.11 -3.75
C ALA A 296 -15.97 4.45 -2.62
N ILE A 297 -15.53 4.53 -1.37
CA ILE A 297 -16.20 3.87 -0.24
C ILE A 297 -17.53 4.51 0.15
N LEU A 298 -17.75 5.77 -0.20
CA LEU A 298 -19.01 6.50 0.01
C LEU A 298 -19.91 6.50 -1.24
N ASN A 299 -19.59 5.68 -2.24
CA ASN A 299 -20.34 5.60 -3.49
C ASN A 299 -20.59 6.96 -4.17
N LEU A 300 -19.63 7.87 -4.05
CA LEU A 300 -19.64 9.14 -4.76
C LEU A 300 -19.08 8.95 -6.18
N PRO A 301 -19.37 9.86 -7.14
CA PRO A 301 -18.74 9.84 -8.45
C PRO A 301 -17.22 9.83 -8.32
N LEU A 302 -16.55 8.90 -9.01
CA LEU A 302 -15.10 8.84 -8.98
C LEU A 302 -14.49 10.10 -9.61
N GLY A 303 -13.42 10.57 -9.00
CA GLY A 303 -12.69 11.74 -9.49
C GLY A 303 -11.78 11.38 -10.67
N ASN A 304 -11.35 12.39 -11.40
CA ASN A 304 -10.42 12.23 -12.51
C ASN A 304 -9.00 11.94 -12.00
N THR A 305 -8.47 10.80 -12.36
CA THR A 305 -7.15 10.31 -11.92
C THR A 305 -5.97 10.79 -12.78
N LYS A 306 -6.23 11.60 -13.82
CA LYS A 306 -5.18 12.07 -14.73
C LYS A 306 -4.12 12.91 -13.98
N SER A 307 -2.87 12.74 -14.39
CA SER A 307 -1.80 13.63 -13.93
C SER A 307 -1.98 15.05 -14.45
N LYS A 308 -1.79 16.01 -13.58
CA LYS A 308 -1.67 17.45 -13.92
C LYS A 308 -0.28 17.76 -14.44
N ILE A 309 0.71 17.08 -13.89
CA ILE A 309 2.13 17.33 -14.09
C ILE A 309 2.92 16.06 -13.74
N ALA A 310 4.10 15.88 -14.29
CA ALA A 310 4.97 14.81 -13.87
C ALA A 310 5.41 15.00 -12.41
N ALA A 311 5.44 13.89 -11.67
CA ALA A 311 5.73 13.90 -10.23
C ALA A 311 6.69 12.78 -9.85
N ILE A 312 7.58 13.07 -8.90
CA ILE A 312 8.43 12.07 -8.25
C ILE A 312 8.21 12.16 -6.75
N MET A 313 7.87 11.05 -6.14
CA MET A 313 7.80 10.92 -4.68
C MET A 313 9.09 10.29 -4.17
N VAL A 314 9.67 10.88 -3.12
CA VAL A 314 10.84 10.38 -2.40
C VAL A 314 10.44 10.00 -0.99
N ASN A 315 10.71 8.78 -0.56
CA ASN A 315 10.49 8.38 0.82
C ASN A 315 11.54 9.02 1.75
N LEU A 316 11.08 9.57 2.86
CA LEU A 316 11.94 9.97 3.98
C LEU A 316 11.94 8.85 5.01
N VAL A 317 13.10 8.23 5.19
CA VAL A 317 13.28 7.11 6.13
C VAL A 317 14.28 7.48 7.21
N GLY A 318 14.18 6.82 8.37
CA GLY A 318 15.18 6.96 9.42
C GLY A 318 16.56 6.50 8.95
N GLU A 319 17.57 7.31 9.19
CA GLU A 319 18.96 7.03 8.83
C GLU A 319 19.52 5.85 9.65
N GLU A 320 20.48 5.14 9.07
CA GLU A 320 21.22 4.09 9.78
C GLU A 320 21.97 4.64 11.00
N GLY A 321 21.98 3.85 12.07
CA GLY A 321 22.65 4.23 13.33
C GLY A 321 21.83 5.17 14.22
N TYR A 322 20.65 5.64 13.81
CA TYR A 322 19.83 6.56 14.58
C TYR A 322 18.53 5.91 15.06
N THR A 323 18.30 5.90 16.38
CA THR A 323 17.06 5.42 17.00
C THR A 323 16.69 6.33 18.15
N GLY A 324 15.44 6.80 18.21
CA GLY A 324 14.95 7.70 19.26
C GLY A 324 14.01 8.77 18.74
N ASP A 325 13.90 9.91 19.43
CA ASP A 325 12.99 10.98 19.09
C ASP A 325 13.35 11.59 17.73
N ALA A 326 12.36 11.65 16.84
CA ALA A 326 12.59 12.01 15.45
C ALA A 326 12.97 13.48 15.27
N TYR A 327 14.03 13.73 14.52
CA TYR A 327 14.45 15.05 14.07
C TYR A 327 14.71 15.07 12.56
N TYR A 328 14.10 16.00 11.87
CA TYR A 328 14.23 16.18 10.41
C TYR A 328 15.25 17.27 10.12
N LYS A 329 16.52 16.87 10.03
CA LYS A 329 17.64 17.79 9.78
C LYS A 329 17.56 18.32 8.34
N ASN A 330 17.77 19.64 8.16
CA ASN A 330 17.80 20.34 6.89
C ASN A 330 16.47 20.38 6.13
N LEU A 331 15.33 20.11 6.78
CA LEU A 331 14.02 20.16 6.11
C LEU A 331 13.75 21.54 5.51
N GLU A 332 14.13 22.61 6.19
CA GLU A 332 13.97 23.98 5.76
C GLU A 332 14.69 24.30 4.45
N GLN A 333 15.78 23.60 4.14
CA GLN A 333 16.58 23.87 2.93
C GLN A 333 15.85 23.47 1.66
N ILE A 334 15.03 22.41 1.71
CA ILE A 334 14.29 21.96 0.53
C ILE A 334 13.04 22.81 0.25
N LEU A 335 12.55 23.56 1.23
CA LEU A 335 11.39 24.43 1.05
C LEU A 335 11.65 25.61 0.09
N ASN A 336 12.91 25.89 -0.25
CA ASN A 336 13.30 26.87 -1.25
C ASN A 336 13.32 26.31 -2.68
N LEU A 337 13.06 25.01 -2.85
CA LEU A 337 13.07 24.37 -4.16
C LEU A 337 11.66 24.41 -4.78
N ASP A 338 11.55 24.87 -5.99
CA ASP A 338 10.27 24.94 -6.69
C ASP A 338 9.68 23.55 -6.94
N GLY A 339 8.37 23.40 -6.69
CA GLY A 339 7.63 22.18 -6.92
C GLY A 339 7.87 21.09 -5.86
N VAL A 340 8.49 21.41 -4.74
CA VAL A 340 8.82 20.47 -3.65
C VAL A 340 7.82 20.62 -2.50
N THR A 341 7.14 19.52 -2.15
CA THR A 341 6.17 19.46 -1.05
C THR A 341 6.49 18.32 -0.09
N PRO A 342 6.94 18.59 1.14
CA PRO A 342 7.18 17.57 2.15
C PRO A 342 5.90 17.18 2.90
N HIS A 343 5.75 15.88 3.18
CA HIS A 343 4.69 15.30 4.00
C HIS A 343 5.30 14.56 5.18
N ILE A 344 5.24 15.15 6.36
CA ILE A 344 5.76 14.58 7.60
C ILE A 344 4.67 13.74 8.27
N TYR A 345 4.97 12.47 8.54
CA TYR A 345 3.95 11.55 9.06
C TYR A 345 3.57 11.79 10.52
N GLY A 346 4.46 12.40 11.32
CA GLY A 346 4.19 12.71 12.73
C GLY A 346 4.50 11.55 13.69
N LYS A 347 5.24 10.54 13.25
CA LYS A 347 5.76 9.48 14.12
C LYS A 347 6.78 10.08 15.09
N LYS A 348 6.60 9.81 16.39
CA LYS A 348 7.44 10.42 17.45
C LYS A 348 8.87 9.92 17.45
N GLN A 349 9.07 8.66 17.11
CA GLN A 349 10.40 8.04 17.12
C GLN A 349 10.81 7.56 15.74
N THR A 350 12.08 7.71 15.42
CA THR A 350 12.74 7.14 14.25
C THR A 350 13.51 5.88 14.61
N ARG A 351 13.80 5.06 13.62
CA ARG A 351 14.75 3.94 13.61
C ARG A 351 15.19 3.71 12.17
N PRO A 352 16.30 3.00 11.93
CA PRO A 352 16.76 2.68 10.58
C PRO A 352 15.64 2.20 9.65
N TYR A 353 15.56 2.81 8.47
CA TYR A 353 14.61 2.49 7.39
C TYR A 353 13.12 2.66 7.72
N ARG A 354 12.76 3.18 8.89
CA ARG A 354 11.35 3.48 9.19
C ARG A 354 10.87 4.63 8.31
N LYS A 355 9.78 4.42 7.56
CA LYS A 355 9.12 5.48 6.78
C LYS A 355 8.59 6.57 7.71
N MET A 356 9.16 7.77 7.64
CA MET A 356 8.90 8.91 8.53
C MET A 356 8.19 10.07 7.84
N GLY A 357 8.22 10.08 6.51
CA GLY A 357 7.61 11.06 5.65
C GLY A 357 7.82 10.71 4.18
N HIS A 358 7.39 11.58 3.31
CA HIS A 358 7.79 11.61 1.91
C HIS A 358 7.85 13.05 1.41
N VAL A 359 8.48 13.24 0.28
CA VAL A 359 8.50 14.52 -0.43
C VAL A 359 8.02 14.27 -1.85
N THR A 360 7.04 15.03 -2.31
CA THR A 360 6.63 15.03 -3.71
C THR A 360 7.32 16.19 -4.44
N ILE A 361 7.90 15.88 -5.56
CA ILE A 361 8.51 16.85 -6.49
C ILE A 361 7.70 16.85 -7.77
N VAL A 362 7.16 18.01 -8.16
CA VAL A 362 6.44 18.18 -9.43
C VAL A 362 7.23 19.07 -10.39
N ASN A 363 7.30 18.67 -11.65
CA ASN A 363 7.92 19.46 -12.71
C ASN A 363 7.39 19.02 -14.08
N ASN A 364 7.29 19.94 -15.06
CA ASN A 364 6.91 19.58 -16.43
C ASN A 364 7.95 18.68 -17.12
N ASP A 365 9.19 18.72 -16.65
CA ASP A 365 10.30 17.88 -17.13
C ASP A 365 10.65 16.84 -16.04
N ILE A 366 10.34 15.57 -16.31
CA ILE A 366 10.60 14.45 -15.38
C ILE A 366 12.09 14.31 -15.04
N SER A 367 12.98 14.66 -15.96
CA SER A 367 14.44 14.59 -15.74
C SER A 367 14.91 15.67 -14.76
N LYS A 368 14.28 16.86 -14.81
CA LYS A 368 14.51 17.90 -13.80
C LYS A 368 13.92 17.51 -12.45
N ALA A 369 12.70 16.97 -12.42
CA ALA A 369 12.12 16.43 -11.20
C ALA A 369 13.04 15.39 -10.54
N ARG A 370 13.65 14.48 -11.34
CA ARG A 370 14.56 13.45 -10.83
C ARG A 370 15.82 14.03 -10.20
N LYS A 371 16.42 15.07 -10.82
CA LYS A 371 17.58 15.77 -10.25
C LYS A 371 17.23 16.47 -8.93
N ILE A 372 16.07 17.12 -8.85
CA ILE A 372 15.60 17.75 -7.61
C ILE A 372 15.35 16.68 -6.53
N ALA A 373 14.77 15.54 -6.91
CA ALA A 373 14.54 14.41 -5.99
C ALA A 373 15.83 13.89 -5.36
N GLU A 374 16.94 13.84 -6.13
CA GLU A 374 18.26 13.49 -5.61
C GLU A 374 18.80 14.53 -4.63
N VAL A 375 18.62 15.81 -4.95
CA VAL A 375 18.99 16.90 -4.02
C VAL A 375 18.20 16.76 -2.71
N VAL A 376 16.90 16.55 -2.78
CA VAL A 376 16.03 16.35 -1.61
C VAL A 376 16.51 15.19 -0.75
N LYS A 377 16.73 14.01 -1.36
CA LYS A 377 17.22 12.80 -0.68
C LYS A 377 18.55 13.04 0.04
N ASN A 378 19.47 13.73 -0.63
CA ASN A 378 20.81 13.98 -0.08
C ASN A 378 20.81 15.08 1.01
N THR A 379 19.83 15.96 1.00
CA THR A 379 19.74 17.11 1.92
C THR A 379 19.05 16.75 3.24
N ILE A 380 17.87 16.12 3.18
CA ILE A 380 17.09 15.78 4.37
C ILE A 380 17.64 14.51 4.99
N LYS A 381 17.82 14.55 6.32
CA LYS A 381 18.19 13.39 7.12
C LYS A 381 17.23 13.25 8.29
N VAL A 382 16.66 12.06 8.46
CA VAL A 382 15.79 11.75 9.61
C VAL A 382 16.62 11.00 10.64
N ILE A 383 17.02 11.72 11.67
CA ILE A 383 17.90 11.25 12.74
C ILE A 383 17.20 11.38 14.11
N ASN A 384 17.82 10.95 15.18
CA ASN A 384 17.38 11.26 16.53
C ASN A 384 18.12 12.51 17.08
N ARG A 385 17.48 13.17 18.02
CA ARG A 385 18.09 14.23 18.84
C ARG A 385 18.68 13.66 20.08
#